data_e83a3f5ca26ef2d5665bcb3446f646a6
#
_entry.id   e83a3f5ca26ef2d5665bcb3446f646a6
#
_cell.length_a   1.000
_cell.length_b   1.000
_cell.length_c   1.000
_cell.angle_alpha   90.00
_cell.angle_beta   90.00
_cell.angle_gamma   90.00
#
_symmetry.space_group_name_H-M   'P 1'
#
loop_
_entity.id
_entity.type
_entity.pdbx_description
1 polymer ?
#
loop_
_entity_poly.entity_id
_entity_poly.type
_entity_poly.pdbx_seq_one_letter_code
_entity_poly.pdbx_strand_id
1 'polypeptide(L)'
;GGSSPPRCLPPQLPPWKRSRRELLQCLERFLRALVIGEPPPSPSAAAQEGWERFLASCRGQGLLDPGGSPAAARPLYLILDDNFYYQSMRYEVYQLARKYSLSFCQLFLDCPLECCLQRNRLRSHPVPEQTICLMARKLEMPDLKKNAWERNSLILKSLDCTLEDEYRIISLLATALENPVKHNEENPEEKEADRAICAASAIHQADGTCRRIVSRAMKDAKDKNLPPREMKSLAEELNKLKAEFLEDLRRGNNWKNQISIENQYSASPASVTSAFQQEASNVVNKYILK
;
A
#
# COMPACT_ATOMS: atom_id res chain seq x y z
N GLY A 1 -23.57 -38.13 7.17
CA GLY A 1 -22.39 -37.35 7.54
C GLY A 1 -21.92 -36.52 6.36
N GLY A 2 -22.37 -35.24 6.27
CA GLY A 2 -21.90 -34.30 5.27
C GLY A 2 -20.71 -33.55 5.83
N SER A 3 -19.51 -33.84 5.34
CA SER A 3 -18.33 -33.05 5.63
C SER A 3 -18.38 -31.75 4.83
N SER A 4 -18.49 -30.61 5.52
CA SER A 4 -18.37 -29.28 4.93
C SER A 4 -17.01 -29.13 4.27
N PRO A 5 -16.91 -28.49 3.08
CA PRO A 5 -15.63 -28.26 2.44
C PRO A 5 -14.75 -27.34 3.31
N PRO A 6 -13.41 -27.52 3.29
CA PRO A 6 -12.51 -26.70 4.08
C PRO A 6 -12.64 -25.24 3.66
N ARG A 7 -12.90 -24.34 4.61
CA ARG A 7 -12.92 -22.89 4.41
C ARG A 7 -11.54 -22.45 3.91
N CYS A 8 -11.46 -22.01 2.67
CA CYS A 8 -10.26 -21.37 2.16
C CYS A 8 -9.95 -20.14 3.02
N LEU A 9 -8.87 -20.19 3.77
CA LEU A 9 -8.37 -19.03 4.51
C LEU A 9 -8.10 -17.87 3.51
N PRO A 10 -8.50 -16.64 3.85
CA PRO A 10 -8.25 -15.49 2.99
C PRO A 10 -6.75 -15.38 2.69
N PRO A 11 -6.36 -14.99 1.46
CA PRO A 11 -4.98 -14.91 1.05
C PRO A 11 -4.21 -14.00 2.01
N GLN A 12 -3.21 -14.54 2.69
CA GLN A 12 -2.38 -13.78 3.61
C GLN A 12 -1.67 -12.67 2.86
N LEU A 13 -1.79 -11.43 3.34
CA LEU A 13 -1.04 -10.29 2.81
C LEU A 13 0.47 -10.58 2.88
N PRO A 14 1.26 -10.14 1.88
CA PRO A 14 2.71 -10.20 1.97
C PRO A 14 3.20 -9.61 3.29
N PRO A 15 4.26 -10.16 3.92
CA PRO A 15 4.72 -9.72 5.23
C PRO A 15 4.92 -8.21 5.35
N TRP A 16 5.53 -7.58 4.34
CA TRP A 16 5.77 -6.13 4.31
C TRP A 16 4.49 -5.29 4.28
N LYS A 17 3.43 -5.74 3.58
CA LYS A 17 2.13 -5.04 3.58
C LYS A 17 1.44 -5.15 4.93
N ARG A 18 1.57 -6.28 5.58
CA ARG A 18 1.03 -6.50 6.92
C ARG A 18 1.74 -5.60 7.92
N SER A 19 3.08 -5.61 7.94
CA SER A 19 3.86 -4.76 8.84
C SER A 19 3.58 -3.28 8.66
N ARG A 20 3.43 -2.81 7.41
CA ARG A 20 3.04 -1.41 7.15
C ARG A 20 1.64 -1.09 7.69
N ARG A 21 0.67 -1.96 7.47
CA ARG A 21 -0.68 -1.78 8.01
C ARG A 21 -0.68 -1.75 9.53
N GLU A 22 0.05 -2.64 10.16
CA GLU A 22 0.22 -2.67 11.63
C GLU A 22 0.85 -1.37 12.13
N LEU A 23 1.89 -0.88 11.48
CA LEU A 23 2.53 0.40 11.81
C LEU A 23 1.56 1.58 11.71
N LEU A 24 0.80 1.68 10.61
CA LEU A 24 -0.19 2.75 10.44
C LEU A 24 -1.32 2.68 11.47
N GLN A 25 -1.74 1.48 11.86
CA GLN A 25 -2.71 1.28 12.94
C GLN A 25 -2.15 1.70 14.30
N CYS A 26 -0.89 1.40 14.58
CA CYS A 26 -0.21 1.86 15.81
C CYS A 26 -0.09 3.38 15.82
N LEU A 27 0.32 3.97 14.68
CA LEU A 27 0.41 5.41 14.51
C LEU A 27 -0.96 6.09 14.73
N GLU A 28 -2.02 5.55 14.13
CA GLU A 28 -3.38 6.09 14.30
C GLU A 28 -3.83 6.06 15.77
N ARG A 29 -3.57 4.96 16.48
CA ARG A 29 -3.86 4.85 17.91
C ARG A 29 -3.09 5.89 18.73
N PHE A 30 -1.82 6.06 18.42
CA PHE A 30 -0.96 7.04 19.08
C PHE A 30 -1.46 8.48 18.85
N LEU A 31 -1.78 8.83 17.59
CA LEU A 31 -2.34 10.14 17.23
C LEU A 31 -3.68 10.40 17.91
N ARG A 32 -4.51 9.39 18.01
CA ARG A 32 -5.79 9.50 18.73
C ARG A 32 -5.59 9.83 20.20
N ALA A 33 -4.65 9.15 20.87
CA ALA A 33 -4.30 9.46 22.25
C ALA A 33 -3.76 10.87 22.41
N LEU A 34 -2.88 11.32 21.49
CA LEU A 34 -2.29 12.64 21.50
C LEU A 34 -3.30 13.78 21.27
N VAL A 35 -4.15 13.63 20.25
CA VAL A 35 -5.00 14.74 19.76
C VAL A 35 -6.34 14.77 20.47
N ILE A 36 -6.94 13.61 20.76
CA ILE A 36 -8.29 13.51 21.35
C ILE A 36 -8.19 13.35 22.88
N GLY A 37 -7.04 12.93 23.41
CA GLY A 37 -6.87 12.70 24.86
C GLY A 37 -7.55 11.40 25.35
N GLU A 38 -8.06 10.57 24.43
CA GLU A 38 -8.66 9.29 24.78
C GLU A 38 -7.59 8.18 24.82
N PRO A 39 -7.61 7.31 25.84
CA PRO A 39 -6.73 6.16 25.83
C PRO A 39 -7.04 5.30 24.60
N PRO A 40 -6.03 4.85 23.84
CA PRO A 40 -6.26 4.04 22.65
C PRO A 40 -6.98 2.75 23.04
N PRO A 41 -7.95 2.29 22.26
CA PRO A 41 -8.61 1.02 22.52
C PRO A 41 -7.57 -0.10 22.55
N SER A 42 -7.70 -1.04 23.49
CA SER A 42 -6.79 -2.17 23.61
C SER A 42 -6.64 -2.89 22.28
N PRO A 43 -5.42 -3.16 21.79
CA PRO A 43 -5.24 -3.91 20.55
C PRO A 43 -5.75 -5.34 20.73
N SER A 44 -6.13 -5.99 19.62
CA SER A 44 -6.36 -7.42 19.62
C SER A 44 -5.10 -8.17 20.06
N ALA A 45 -5.22 -9.38 20.62
CA ALA A 45 -4.09 -10.18 21.03
C ALA A 45 -3.02 -10.33 19.91
N ALA A 46 -3.46 -10.45 18.65
CA ALA A 46 -2.56 -10.54 17.48
C ALA A 46 -1.79 -9.24 17.18
N ALA A 47 -2.29 -8.07 17.61
CA ALA A 47 -1.67 -6.77 17.37
C ALA A 47 -0.90 -6.24 18.58
N GLN A 48 -0.94 -6.95 19.72
CA GLN A 48 -0.37 -6.52 20.98
C GLN A 48 1.15 -6.34 20.88
N GLU A 49 1.86 -7.31 20.34
CA GLU A 49 3.31 -7.29 20.19
C GLU A 49 3.79 -6.10 19.33
N GLY A 50 3.10 -5.83 18.22
CA GLY A 50 3.40 -4.68 17.37
C GLY A 50 3.18 -3.36 18.09
N TRP A 51 2.12 -3.26 18.88
CA TRP A 51 1.82 -2.08 19.67
C TRP A 51 2.85 -1.84 20.78
N GLU A 52 3.27 -2.87 21.50
CA GLU A 52 4.29 -2.77 22.53
C GLU A 52 5.65 -2.34 21.99
N ARG A 53 6.05 -2.88 20.82
CA ARG A 53 7.27 -2.44 20.12
C ARG A 53 7.19 -0.98 19.70
N PHE A 54 6.04 -0.54 19.19
CA PHE A 54 5.80 0.85 18.82
C PHE A 54 5.93 1.78 20.06
N LEU A 55 5.28 1.45 21.17
CA LEU A 55 5.38 2.22 22.41
C LEU A 55 6.80 2.24 22.97
N ALA A 56 7.53 1.13 22.91
CA ALA A 56 8.93 1.07 23.33
C ALA A 56 9.79 2.02 22.49
N SER A 57 9.58 2.08 21.18
CA SER A 57 10.24 3.04 20.29
C SER A 57 9.90 4.49 20.66
N CYS A 58 8.63 4.80 20.91
CA CYS A 58 8.20 6.13 21.33
C CYS A 58 8.84 6.55 22.67
N ARG A 59 8.92 5.65 23.65
CA ARG A 59 9.62 5.90 24.93
C ARG A 59 11.11 6.15 24.72
N GLY A 60 11.77 5.33 23.90
CA GLY A 60 13.19 5.48 23.57
C GLY A 60 13.51 6.82 22.91
N GLN A 61 12.54 7.44 22.25
CA GLN A 61 12.67 8.78 21.64
C GLN A 61 12.16 9.92 22.54
N GLY A 62 11.77 9.64 23.78
CA GLY A 62 11.27 10.65 24.72
C GLY A 62 9.91 11.25 24.34
N LEU A 63 9.11 10.55 23.53
CA LEU A 63 7.78 10.98 23.11
C LEU A 63 6.71 10.69 24.17
N LEU A 64 7.00 9.78 25.08
CA LEU A 64 6.15 9.41 26.20
C LEU A 64 6.90 9.63 27.50
N ASP A 65 6.20 10.14 28.52
CA ASP A 65 6.70 10.21 29.86
C ASP A 65 6.75 8.79 30.52
N PRO A 66 7.35 8.63 31.70
CA PRO A 66 7.39 7.36 32.41
C PRO A 66 6.01 6.78 32.74
N GLY A 67 4.96 7.61 32.82
CA GLY A 67 3.57 7.21 32.99
C GLY A 67 2.87 6.77 31.73
N GLY A 68 3.53 6.85 30.59
CA GLY A 68 2.97 6.47 29.28
C GLY A 68 2.08 7.53 28.64
N SER A 69 2.02 8.73 29.23
CA SER A 69 1.33 9.88 28.67
C SER A 69 2.23 10.61 27.66
N PRO A 70 1.68 11.25 26.62
CA PRO A 70 2.46 12.05 25.70
C PRO A 70 3.19 13.19 26.42
N ALA A 71 4.49 13.31 26.20
CA ALA A 71 5.30 14.39 26.77
C ALA A 71 4.80 15.75 26.25
N ALA A 72 4.33 16.60 27.16
CA ALA A 72 3.66 17.84 26.82
C ALA A 72 4.56 18.91 26.18
N ALA A 73 3.96 19.76 25.36
CA ALA A 73 4.35 21.14 25.02
C ALA A 73 5.53 21.36 24.05
N ARG A 74 5.88 20.41 23.19
CA ARG A 74 6.81 20.69 22.08
C ARG A 74 6.17 20.32 20.74
N PRO A 75 6.47 21.05 19.63
CA PRO A 75 6.08 20.59 18.31
C PRO A 75 6.61 19.17 18.08
N LEU A 76 5.71 18.22 17.84
CA LEU A 76 6.06 16.83 17.58
C LEU A 76 6.17 16.62 16.07
N TYR A 77 7.30 16.11 15.62
CA TYR A 77 7.53 15.70 14.26
C TYR A 77 7.53 14.17 14.19
N LEU A 78 6.66 13.62 13.36
CA LEU A 78 6.62 12.19 13.08
C LEU A 78 7.23 11.94 11.70
N ILE A 79 8.40 11.31 11.66
CA ILE A 79 9.09 10.96 10.42
C ILE A 79 8.79 9.50 10.11
N LEU A 80 8.14 9.28 8.96
CA LEU A 80 7.88 7.95 8.43
C LEU A 80 8.88 7.69 7.31
N ASP A 81 9.94 6.92 7.60
CA ASP A 81 10.96 6.53 6.63
C ASP A 81 10.57 5.18 6.00
N ASP A 82 10.08 5.25 4.74
CA ASP A 82 9.74 4.08 3.95
C ASP A 82 9.82 4.45 2.45
N ASN A 83 9.84 3.48 1.59
CA ASN A 83 9.99 3.72 0.15
C ASN A 83 8.72 4.21 -0.57
N PHE A 84 7.59 4.34 0.08
CA PHE A 84 6.31 4.92 -0.40
C PHE A 84 6.16 5.04 -1.94
N TYR A 85 6.52 4.00 -2.67
CA TYR A 85 6.64 4.03 -4.13
C TYR A 85 5.30 4.18 -4.88
N TYR A 86 4.17 3.86 -4.26
CA TYR A 86 2.84 4.15 -4.79
C TYR A 86 2.26 5.42 -4.19
N GLN A 87 1.58 6.20 -5.02
CA GLN A 87 0.81 7.36 -4.59
C GLN A 87 -0.19 6.99 -3.48
N SER A 88 -0.88 5.85 -3.61
CA SER A 88 -1.83 5.37 -2.61
C SER A 88 -1.21 5.15 -1.23
N MET A 89 0.05 4.76 -1.15
CA MET A 89 0.75 4.59 0.13
C MET A 89 1.01 5.93 0.83
N ARG A 90 1.39 6.94 0.06
CA ARG A 90 1.57 8.31 0.57
C ARG A 90 0.24 8.93 0.98
N TYR A 91 -0.80 8.63 0.20
CA TYR A 91 -2.15 9.10 0.47
C TYR A 91 -2.74 8.52 1.75
N GLU A 92 -2.46 7.27 2.11
CA GLU A 92 -2.86 6.68 3.40
C GLU A 92 -2.33 7.51 4.58
N VAL A 93 -1.08 7.98 4.52
CA VAL A 93 -0.48 8.85 5.55
C VAL A 93 -1.14 10.24 5.55
N TYR A 94 -1.37 10.82 4.36
CA TYR A 94 -2.09 12.09 4.24
C TYR A 94 -3.49 12.01 4.86
N GLN A 95 -4.22 10.91 4.67
CA GLN A 95 -5.53 10.71 5.28
C GLN A 95 -5.48 10.68 6.81
N LEU A 96 -4.43 10.13 7.40
CA LEU A 96 -4.23 10.21 8.85
C LEU A 96 -4.00 11.67 9.30
N ALA A 97 -3.16 12.41 8.59
CA ALA A 97 -2.94 13.84 8.87
C ALA A 97 -4.25 14.63 8.76
N ARG A 98 -5.04 14.39 7.70
CA ARG A 98 -6.36 15.03 7.50
C ARG A 98 -7.35 14.69 8.60
N LYS A 99 -7.41 13.42 9.00
CA LYS A 99 -8.32 12.94 10.04
C LYS A 99 -8.11 13.64 11.40
N TYR A 100 -6.87 13.96 11.70
CA TYR A 100 -6.48 14.59 12.98
C TYR A 100 -6.09 16.07 12.82
N SER A 101 -6.35 16.69 11.67
CA SER A 101 -6.02 18.09 11.37
C SER A 101 -4.55 18.43 11.62
N LEU A 102 -3.66 17.51 11.27
CA LEU A 102 -2.21 17.65 11.43
C LEU A 102 -1.58 18.27 10.19
N SER A 103 -0.40 18.83 10.34
CA SER A 103 0.44 19.24 9.22
C SER A 103 0.97 18.02 8.48
N PHE A 104 1.05 18.12 7.16
CA PHE A 104 1.57 17.06 6.30
C PHE A 104 2.55 17.64 5.29
N CYS A 105 3.70 17.02 5.18
CA CYS A 105 4.64 17.25 4.09
C CYS A 105 5.35 15.95 3.73
N GLN A 106 5.96 15.93 2.56
CA GLN A 106 6.72 14.77 2.10
C GLN A 106 8.03 15.20 1.47
N LEU A 107 9.09 14.46 1.79
CA LEU A 107 10.40 14.59 1.19
C LEU A 107 10.65 13.36 0.33
N PHE A 108 10.80 13.56 -0.97
CA PHE A 108 11.12 12.51 -1.92
C PHE A 108 12.59 12.59 -2.30
N LEU A 109 13.33 11.53 -2.01
CA LEU A 109 14.74 11.42 -2.38
C LEU A 109 14.85 10.71 -3.72
N ASP A 110 15.08 11.47 -4.78
CA ASP A 110 15.29 10.95 -6.13
C ASP A 110 16.71 10.39 -6.25
N CYS A 111 16.81 9.09 -6.42
CA CYS A 111 18.07 8.37 -6.52
C CYS A 111 18.11 7.55 -7.82
N PRO A 112 19.12 7.74 -8.70
CA PRO A 112 19.28 6.91 -9.88
C PRO A 112 19.37 5.42 -9.55
N LEU A 113 18.78 4.58 -10.41
CA LEU A 113 18.70 3.12 -10.19
C LEU A 113 20.09 2.51 -9.96
N GLU A 114 21.09 2.94 -10.72
CA GLU A 114 22.47 2.47 -10.60
C GLU A 114 23.04 2.74 -9.20
N CYS A 115 22.78 3.92 -8.65
CA CYS A 115 23.20 4.27 -7.30
C CYS A 115 22.45 3.45 -6.23
N CYS A 116 21.15 3.20 -6.44
CA CYS A 116 20.39 2.31 -5.58
C CYS A 116 20.99 0.90 -5.56
N LEU A 117 21.36 0.36 -6.71
CA LEU A 117 21.98 -0.96 -6.84
C LEU A 117 23.36 -1.00 -6.18
N GLN A 118 24.21 0.02 -6.39
CA GLN A 118 25.51 0.12 -5.74
C GLN A 118 25.38 0.18 -4.22
N ARG A 119 24.53 1.05 -3.69
CA ARG A 119 24.26 1.16 -2.24
C ARG A 119 23.71 -0.15 -1.66
N ASN A 120 22.88 -0.85 -2.42
CA ASN A 120 22.32 -2.13 -1.99
C ASN A 120 23.41 -3.21 -1.81
N ARG A 121 24.41 -3.23 -2.68
CA ARG A 121 25.56 -4.19 -2.58
C ARG A 121 26.39 -3.97 -1.33
N LEU A 122 26.39 -2.75 -0.77
CA LEU A 122 27.12 -2.40 0.46
C LEU A 122 26.35 -2.71 1.75
N ARG A 123 25.08 -3.14 1.65
CA ARG A 123 24.28 -3.50 2.82
C ARG A 123 24.70 -4.85 3.38
N SER A 124 24.63 -5.01 4.69
CA SER A 124 24.81 -6.30 5.38
C SER A 124 23.80 -7.35 4.91
N HIS A 125 22.58 -6.91 4.57
CA HIS A 125 21.50 -7.75 4.06
C HIS A 125 20.95 -7.13 2.77
N PRO A 126 21.59 -7.39 1.61
CA PRO A 126 21.16 -6.83 0.34
C PRO A 126 19.82 -7.42 -0.11
N VAL A 127 18.98 -6.57 -0.67
CA VAL A 127 17.74 -6.99 -1.33
C VAL A 127 18.09 -7.53 -2.74
N PRO A 128 17.39 -8.56 -3.28
CA PRO A 128 17.60 -8.99 -4.66
C PRO A 128 17.50 -7.83 -5.66
N GLU A 129 18.47 -7.69 -6.55
CA GLU A 129 18.52 -6.57 -7.52
C GLU A 129 17.25 -6.47 -8.38
N GLN A 130 16.67 -7.63 -8.75
CA GLN A 130 15.38 -7.68 -9.48
C GLN A 130 14.25 -6.99 -8.71
N THR A 131 14.25 -7.08 -7.39
CA THR A 131 13.25 -6.41 -6.54
C THR A 131 13.40 -4.89 -6.64
N ILE A 132 14.63 -4.37 -6.60
CA ILE A 132 14.91 -2.94 -6.75
C ILE A 132 14.48 -2.45 -8.13
N CYS A 133 14.84 -3.17 -9.18
CA CYS A 133 14.44 -2.85 -10.56
C CYS A 133 12.91 -2.86 -10.73
N LEU A 134 12.22 -3.82 -10.13
CA LEU A 134 10.75 -3.87 -10.16
C LEU A 134 10.12 -2.70 -9.38
N MET A 135 10.70 -2.31 -8.26
CA MET A 135 10.22 -1.15 -7.49
C MET A 135 10.44 0.15 -8.25
N ALA A 136 11.61 0.33 -8.87
CA ALA A 136 11.91 1.51 -9.70
C ALA A 136 10.90 1.67 -10.85
N ARG A 137 10.49 0.57 -11.51
CA ARG A 137 9.46 0.58 -12.58
C ARG A 137 8.06 0.90 -12.09
N LYS A 138 7.78 0.69 -10.79
CA LYS A 138 6.46 0.91 -10.18
C LYS A 138 6.38 2.21 -9.41
N LEU A 139 7.48 2.94 -9.34
CA LEU A 139 7.55 4.19 -8.63
C LEU A 139 6.65 5.24 -9.28
N GLU A 140 5.74 5.77 -8.48
CA GLU A 140 4.86 6.88 -8.85
C GLU A 140 5.40 8.15 -8.20
N MET A 141 6.00 9.02 -9.01
CA MET A 141 6.57 10.28 -8.53
C MET A 141 5.48 11.18 -7.94
N PRO A 142 5.77 11.97 -6.89
CA PRO A 142 4.86 13.01 -6.43
C PRO A 142 4.53 13.98 -7.57
N ASP A 143 3.23 14.26 -7.76
CA ASP A 143 2.77 15.21 -8.78
C ASP A 143 2.07 16.42 -8.11
N LEU A 144 2.86 17.47 -7.91
CA LEU A 144 2.44 18.70 -7.23
C LEU A 144 1.36 19.50 -7.99
N LYS A 145 1.24 19.26 -9.31
CA LYS A 145 0.26 19.97 -10.15
C LYS A 145 -1.06 19.25 -10.21
N LYS A 146 -1.00 17.93 -10.27
CA LYS A 146 -2.18 17.07 -10.40
C LYS A 146 -2.85 16.81 -9.05
N ASN A 147 -2.05 16.66 -7.99
CA ASN A 147 -2.52 16.25 -6.68
C ASN A 147 -2.37 17.39 -5.67
N ALA A 148 -3.45 18.10 -5.38
CA ALA A 148 -3.43 19.22 -4.43
C ALA A 148 -2.91 18.83 -3.04
N TRP A 149 -3.15 17.58 -2.61
CA TRP A 149 -2.67 17.06 -1.33
C TRP A 149 -1.15 16.78 -1.31
N GLU A 150 -0.49 16.66 -2.47
CA GLU A 150 0.97 16.55 -2.59
C GLU A 150 1.67 17.92 -2.69
N ARG A 151 0.95 19.04 -2.52
CA ARG A 151 1.51 20.40 -2.67
C ARG A 151 2.72 20.64 -1.77
N ASN A 152 2.69 20.17 -0.54
CA ASN A 152 3.79 20.26 0.40
C ASN A 152 4.77 19.09 0.20
N SER A 153 5.32 18.96 -1.00
CA SER A 153 6.33 17.95 -1.35
C SER A 153 7.60 18.61 -1.84
N LEU A 154 8.73 18.08 -1.40
CA LEU A 154 10.05 18.47 -1.87
C LEU A 154 10.73 17.26 -2.48
N ILE A 155 11.20 17.41 -3.72
CA ILE A 155 11.99 16.40 -4.43
C ILE A 155 13.45 16.83 -4.39
N LEU A 156 14.31 16.01 -3.77
CA LEU A 156 15.75 16.23 -3.69
C LEU A 156 16.49 15.12 -4.43
N LYS A 157 17.57 15.49 -5.10
CA LYS A 157 18.51 14.52 -5.67
C LYS A 157 19.39 13.95 -4.56
N SER A 158 19.37 12.64 -4.38
CA SER A 158 20.05 11.98 -3.26
C SER A 158 21.56 11.84 -3.40
N LEU A 159 22.16 12.41 -4.45
CA LEU A 159 23.60 12.31 -4.70
C LEU A 159 24.40 13.37 -3.95
N ASP A 160 23.89 14.59 -3.89
CA ASP A 160 24.57 15.74 -3.32
C ASP A 160 23.59 16.54 -2.46
N CYS A 161 23.59 16.30 -1.16
CA CYS A 161 22.84 17.14 -0.23
C CYS A 161 23.63 18.43 0.01
N THR A 162 23.07 19.56 -0.37
CA THR A 162 23.68 20.89 -0.26
C THR A 162 23.11 21.66 0.93
N LEU A 163 23.81 22.72 1.37
CA LEU A 163 23.26 23.65 2.37
C LEU A 163 21.94 24.29 1.89
N GLU A 164 21.77 24.47 0.58
CA GLU A 164 20.52 24.95 0.00
C GLU A 164 19.39 23.95 0.22
N ASP A 165 19.64 22.65 0.13
CA ASP A 165 18.65 21.62 0.39
C ASP A 165 18.21 21.59 1.85
N GLU A 166 19.11 21.86 2.79
CA GLU A 166 18.77 22.02 4.21
C GLU A 166 17.79 23.19 4.41
N TYR A 167 18.03 24.36 3.80
CA TYR A 167 17.11 25.48 3.85
C TYR A 167 15.75 25.15 3.22
N ARG A 168 15.73 24.41 2.12
CA ARG A 168 14.50 23.97 1.46
C ARG A 168 13.69 23.02 2.34
N ILE A 169 14.36 22.11 3.05
CA ILE A 169 13.71 21.21 4.02
C ILE A 169 13.11 22.01 5.17
N ILE A 170 13.87 22.94 5.74
CA ILE A 170 13.38 23.80 6.84
C ILE A 170 12.16 24.62 6.36
N SER A 171 12.24 25.21 5.17
CA SER A 171 11.13 25.97 4.57
C SER A 171 9.89 25.09 4.34
N LEU A 172 10.08 23.84 3.88
CA LEU A 172 8.98 22.88 3.72
C LEU A 172 8.28 22.59 5.06
N LEU A 173 9.06 22.35 6.11
CA LEU A 173 8.54 22.09 7.45
C LEU A 173 7.80 23.30 8.01
N ALA A 174 8.37 24.51 7.88
CA ALA A 174 7.71 25.75 8.31
C ALA A 174 6.38 25.96 7.57
N THR A 175 6.39 25.85 6.25
CA THR A 175 5.18 25.96 5.42
C THR A 175 4.11 24.96 5.81
N ALA A 176 4.50 23.72 6.09
CA ALA A 176 3.57 22.67 6.50
C ALA A 176 2.95 22.98 7.88
N LEU A 177 3.75 23.48 8.83
CA LEU A 177 3.26 23.86 10.17
C LEU A 177 2.26 25.01 10.13
N GLU A 178 2.49 26.00 9.26
CA GLU A 178 1.56 27.13 9.06
C GLU A 178 0.25 26.70 8.38
N ASN A 179 0.28 25.61 7.64
CA ASN A 179 -0.84 25.12 6.84
C ASN A 179 -1.21 23.69 7.18
N PRO A 180 -1.77 23.42 8.37
CA PRO A 180 -2.26 22.10 8.71
C PRO A 180 -3.36 21.66 7.75
N VAL A 181 -3.44 20.34 7.52
CA VAL A 181 -4.46 19.77 6.65
C VAL A 181 -5.83 19.94 7.31
N LYS A 182 -6.70 20.72 6.66
CA LYS A 182 -8.05 20.94 7.19
C LYS A 182 -8.90 19.69 7.01
N HIS A 183 -9.63 19.34 8.05
CA HIS A 183 -10.72 18.37 7.95
C HIS A 183 -11.89 19.07 7.25
N ASN A 184 -11.88 19.13 5.91
CA ASN A 184 -13.00 19.71 5.19
C ASN A 184 -14.19 18.75 5.22
N GLU A 185 -15.24 19.17 5.88
CA GLU A 185 -16.58 18.69 5.61
C GLU A 185 -16.93 19.09 4.17
N GLU A 186 -16.94 18.10 3.26
CA GLU A 186 -17.59 18.18 1.94
C GLU A 186 -16.98 19.09 0.84
N ASN A 187 -15.75 18.84 0.41
CA ASN A 187 -15.36 19.27 -0.94
C ASN A 187 -15.64 18.10 -1.94
N PRO A 188 -16.59 18.26 -2.89
CA PRO A 188 -16.91 17.21 -3.86
C PRO A 188 -15.73 16.83 -4.76
N GLU A 189 -14.85 17.78 -5.09
CA GLU A 189 -13.64 17.54 -5.90
C GLU A 189 -12.62 16.65 -5.15
N GLU A 190 -12.44 16.87 -3.84
CA GLU A 190 -11.59 16.02 -3.02
C GLU A 190 -12.17 14.61 -2.88
N LYS A 191 -13.50 14.47 -2.73
CA LYS A 191 -14.16 13.17 -2.69
C LYS A 191 -13.99 12.40 -4.00
N GLU A 192 -13.98 13.07 -5.14
CA GLU A 192 -13.75 12.42 -6.44
C GLU A 192 -12.29 12.02 -6.60
N ALA A 193 -11.34 12.85 -6.20
CA ALA A 193 -9.92 12.51 -6.14
C ALA A 193 -9.67 11.32 -5.19
N ASP A 194 -10.29 11.31 -4.01
CA ASP A 194 -10.24 10.22 -3.05
C ASP A 194 -10.75 8.91 -3.67
N ARG A 195 -11.89 8.95 -4.35
CA ARG A 195 -12.46 7.79 -5.04
C ARG A 195 -11.54 7.27 -6.13
N ALA A 196 -10.94 8.15 -6.92
CA ALA A 196 -10.01 7.78 -8.00
C ALA A 196 -8.76 7.09 -7.43
N ILE A 197 -8.19 7.61 -6.34
CA ILE A 197 -7.01 7.02 -5.67
C ILE A 197 -7.36 5.67 -5.03
N CYS A 198 -8.52 5.57 -4.37
CA CYS A 198 -9.00 4.31 -3.81
C CYS A 198 -9.24 3.26 -4.91
N ALA A 199 -9.81 3.66 -6.05
CA ALA A 199 -10.00 2.77 -7.20
C ALA A 199 -8.66 2.29 -7.78
N ALA A 200 -7.68 3.17 -7.95
CA ALA A 200 -6.33 2.81 -8.38
C ALA A 200 -5.65 1.84 -7.40
N SER A 201 -5.80 2.05 -6.10
CA SER A 201 -5.30 1.13 -5.06
C SER A 201 -5.98 -0.25 -5.15
N ALA A 202 -7.28 -0.29 -5.39
CA ALA A 202 -8.02 -1.54 -5.59
C ALA A 202 -7.54 -2.31 -6.83
N ILE A 203 -7.26 -1.62 -7.93
CA ILE A 203 -6.70 -2.21 -9.16
C ILE A 203 -5.30 -2.79 -8.91
N HIS A 204 -4.44 -2.08 -8.18
CA HIS A 204 -3.11 -2.59 -7.80
C HIS A 204 -3.21 -3.84 -6.92
N GLN A 205 -4.15 -3.87 -5.98
CA GLN A 205 -4.39 -5.05 -5.15
C GLN A 205 -4.91 -6.23 -5.99
N ALA A 206 -5.83 -5.96 -6.93
CA ALA A 206 -6.36 -6.96 -7.85
C ALA A 206 -5.25 -7.52 -8.76
N ASP A 207 -4.40 -6.68 -9.37
CA ASP A 207 -3.26 -7.14 -10.19
C ASP A 207 -2.31 -8.05 -9.38
N GLY A 208 -1.98 -7.68 -8.15
CA GLY A 208 -1.15 -8.51 -7.28
C GLY A 208 -1.79 -9.87 -6.95
N THR A 209 -3.11 -9.94 -6.81
CA THR A 209 -3.84 -11.18 -6.58
C THR A 209 -3.92 -12.02 -7.85
N CYS A 210 -4.23 -11.42 -9.00
CA CYS A 210 -4.25 -12.11 -10.29
C CYS A 210 -2.90 -12.74 -10.63
N ARG A 211 -1.79 -12.04 -10.38
CA ARG A 211 -0.43 -12.60 -10.58
C ARG A 211 -0.18 -13.85 -9.75
N ARG A 212 -0.64 -13.89 -8.50
CA ARG A 212 -0.52 -15.07 -7.64
C ARG A 212 -1.37 -16.24 -8.15
N ILE A 213 -2.60 -15.94 -8.62
CA ILE A 213 -3.47 -16.96 -9.21
C ILE A 213 -2.83 -17.54 -10.47
N VAL A 214 -2.33 -16.70 -11.38
CA VAL A 214 -1.63 -17.13 -12.60
C VAL A 214 -0.38 -17.97 -12.25
N SER A 215 0.46 -17.53 -11.30
CA SER A 215 1.64 -18.27 -10.88
C SER A 215 1.27 -19.66 -10.29
N ARG A 216 0.21 -19.74 -9.52
CA ARG A 216 -0.28 -21.01 -8.97
C ARG A 216 -0.79 -21.92 -10.11
N ALA A 217 -1.60 -21.38 -11.01
CA ALA A 217 -2.12 -22.11 -12.17
C ALA A 217 -1.00 -22.70 -13.05
N MET A 218 0.05 -21.90 -13.31
CA MET A 218 1.23 -22.34 -14.07
C MET A 218 2.02 -23.42 -13.32
N LYS A 219 2.14 -23.31 -12.00
CA LYS A 219 2.79 -24.33 -11.20
C LYS A 219 2.01 -25.65 -11.23
N ASP A 220 0.69 -25.59 -11.02
CA ASP A 220 -0.18 -26.77 -11.04
C ASP A 220 -0.15 -27.48 -12.42
N ALA A 221 -0.11 -26.70 -13.52
CA ALA A 221 0.05 -27.23 -14.88
C ALA A 221 1.42 -27.91 -15.09
N LYS A 222 2.49 -27.33 -14.54
CA LYS A 222 3.83 -27.91 -14.58
C LYS A 222 3.90 -29.23 -13.79
N ASP A 223 3.30 -29.25 -12.60
CA ASP A 223 3.26 -30.47 -11.74
C ASP A 223 2.46 -31.61 -12.40
N LYS A 224 1.54 -31.28 -13.33
CA LYS A 224 0.80 -32.24 -14.18
C LYS A 224 1.51 -32.56 -15.50
N ASN A 225 2.80 -32.20 -15.64
CA ASN A 225 3.65 -32.50 -16.79
C ASN A 225 3.11 -31.98 -18.13
N LEU A 226 2.47 -30.81 -18.17
CA LEU A 226 2.01 -30.19 -19.41
C LEU A 226 3.20 -29.91 -20.35
N PRO A 227 3.10 -30.26 -21.68
CA PRO A 227 4.20 -30.04 -22.61
C PRO A 227 4.63 -28.57 -22.71
N PRO A 228 5.93 -28.25 -22.95
CA PRO A 228 6.43 -26.87 -22.99
C PRO A 228 5.69 -25.94 -23.96
N ARG A 229 5.23 -26.47 -25.10
CA ARG A 229 4.46 -25.71 -26.08
C ARG A 229 3.09 -25.31 -25.54
N GLU A 230 2.41 -26.21 -24.87
CA GLU A 230 1.11 -25.94 -24.22
C GLU A 230 1.27 -25.05 -23.01
N MET A 231 2.35 -25.19 -22.24
CA MET A 231 2.69 -24.27 -21.15
C MET A 231 2.81 -22.82 -21.63
N LYS A 232 3.41 -22.59 -22.81
CA LYS A 232 3.52 -21.25 -23.41
C LYS A 232 2.14 -20.69 -23.77
N SER A 233 1.32 -21.49 -24.45
CA SER A 233 -0.04 -21.09 -24.84
C SER A 233 -0.92 -20.82 -23.63
N LEU A 234 -0.82 -21.65 -22.59
CA LEU A 234 -1.52 -21.45 -21.30
C LEU A 234 -1.10 -20.13 -20.64
N ALA A 235 0.21 -19.81 -20.63
CA ALA A 235 0.72 -18.57 -20.06
C ALA A 235 0.18 -17.34 -20.81
N GLU A 236 0.13 -17.41 -22.13
CA GLU A 236 -0.40 -16.34 -22.98
C GLU A 236 -1.90 -16.13 -22.73
N GLU A 237 -2.70 -17.20 -22.65
CA GLU A 237 -4.15 -17.14 -22.41
C GLU A 237 -4.44 -16.59 -20.98
N LEU A 238 -3.72 -17.04 -19.96
CA LEU A 238 -3.86 -16.53 -18.59
C LEU A 238 -3.47 -15.05 -18.46
N ASN A 239 -2.41 -14.61 -19.16
CA ASN A 239 -2.00 -13.20 -19.14
C ASN A 239 -3.01 -12.31 -19.87
N LYS A 240 -3.60 -12.79 -20.98
CA LYS A 240 -4.67 -12.10 -21.69
C LYS A 240 -5.90 -11.95 -20.80
N LEU A 241 -6.34 -13.03 -20.17
CA LEU A 241 -7.46 -13.03 -19.22
C LEU A 241 -7.24 -12.02 -18.09
N LYS A 242 -6.01 -11.96 -17.55
CA LYS A 242 -5.65 -10.98 -16.51
C LYS A 242 -5.74 -9.55 -17.03
N ALA A 243 -5.27 -9.27 -18.24
CA ALA A 243 -5.33 -7.93 -18.80
C ALA A 243 -6.78 -7.47 -19.02
N GLU A 244 -7.64 -8.33 -19.56
CA GLU A 244 -9.07 -8.07 -19.73
C GLU A 244 -9.77 -7.79 -18.40
N PHE A 245 -9.51 -8.62 -17.39
CA PHE A 245 -10.06 -8.44 -16.05
C PHE A 245 -9.68 -7.11 -15.40
N LEU A 246 -8.41 -6.72 -15.48
CA LEU A 246 -7.94 -5.45 -14.92
C LEU A 246 -8.49 -4.23 -15.67
N GLU A 247 -8.67 -4.34 -16.99
CA GLU A 247 -9.27 -3.29 -17.79
C GLU A 247 -10.74 -3.09 -17.48
N ASP A 248 -11.49 -4.18 -17.29
CA ASP A 248 -12.90 -4.12 -16.88
C ASP A 248 -13.06 -3.51 -15.49
N LEU A 249 -12.15 -3.83 -14.54
CA LEU A 249 -12.12 -3.18 -13.24
C LEU A 249 -11.86 -1.67 -13.33
N ARG A 250 -10.97 -1.23 -14.24
CA ARG A 250 -10.71 0.20 -14.48
C ARG A 250 -11.92 0.94 -15.00
N ARG A 251 -12.72 0.29 -15.84
CA ARG A 251 -13.95 0.84 -16.43
C ARG A 251 -15.15 0.78 -15.49
N GLY A 252 -15.00 0.19 -14.29
CA GLY A 252 -16.10 -0.02 -13.37
C GLY A 252 -17.13 -1.04 -13.85
N ASN A 253 -16.77 -1.87 -14.84
CA ASN A 253 -17.63 -2.91 -15.37
C ASN A 253 -17.64 -4.12 -14.42
N ASN A 254 -18.82 -4.71 -14.25
CA ASN A 254 -18.95 -5.97 -13.54
C ASN A 254 -18.40 -7.09 -14.44
N TRP A 255 -17.28 -7.68 -14.04
CA TRP A 255 -16.67 -8.82 -14.71
C TRP A 255 -17.71 -9.93 -14.96
N LYS A 256 -18.06 -10.14 -16.27
CA LYS A 256 -18.94 -11.20 -16.75
C LYS A 256 -20.28 -11.38 -16.01
N ASN A 257 -20.95 -10.28 -15.68
CA ASN A 257 -22.35 -10.26 -15.19
C ASN A 257 -22.69 -11.21 -14.02
N GLN A 258 -21.73 -11.58 -13.16
CA GLN A 258 -21.97 -12.56 -12.09
C GLN A 258 -22.07 -11.97 -10.67
N ILE A 259 -22.13 -10.66 -10.52
CA ILE A 259 -22.38 -10.04 -9.22
C ILE A 259 -23.76 -9.39 -9.27
N SER A 260 -24.72 -10.01 -8.58
CA SER A 260 -26.06 -9.50 -8.38
C SER A 260 -26.04 -8.06 -7.85
N ILE A 261 -26.96 -7.25 -8.36
CA ILE A 261 -27.09 -5.79 -8.22
C ILE A 261 -27.20 -5.28 -6.76
N GLU A 262 -27.25 -6.15 -5.76
CA GLU A 262 -27.63 -5.74 -4.39
C GLU A 262 -26.50 -5.19 -3.50
N ASN A 263 -25.22 -5.12 -3.95
CA ASN A 263 -24.14 -4.61 -3.09
C ASN A 263 -23.11 -3.75 -3.81
N GLN A 264 -23.55 -2.66 -4.43
CA GLN A 264 -22.68 -1.73 -5.16
C GLN A 264 -21.72 -0.91 -4.27
N TYR A 265 -21.88 -0.94 -2.94
CA TYR A 265 -21.06 -0.20 -1.98
C TYR A 265 -20.18 -1.07 -1.06
N SER A 266 -20.21 -2.39 -1.21
CA SER A 266 -19.56 -3.33 -0.29
C SER A 266 -18.88 -4.51 -0.97
N ALA A 267 -18.56 -4.45 -2.25
CA ALA A 267 -17.80 -5.51 -2.91
C ALA A 267 -16.38 -5.58 -2.32
N SER A 268 -16.19 -6.48 -1.36
CA SER A 268 -14.87 -6.82 -0.83
C SER A 268 -13.96 -7.21 -2.00
N PRO A 269 -12.68 -6.75 -2.02
CA PRO A 269 -11.69 -7.18 -3.02
C PRO A 269 -11.59 -8.70 -3.17
N ALA A 270 -12.04 -9.45 -2.16
CA ALA A 270 -12.07 -10.92 -2.15
C ALA A 270 -13.15 -11.50 -3.08
N SER A 271 -14.31 -10.85 -3.24
CA SER A 271 -15.39 -11.36 -4.11
C SER A 271 -15.07 -11.15 -5.59
N VAL A 272 -14.42 -10.04 -5.92
CA VAL A 272 -14.05 -9.71 -7.31
C VAL A 272 -12.96 -10.64 -7.84
N THR A 273 -11.99 -11.01 -6.99
CA THR A 273 -10.90 -11.90 -7.39
C THR A 273 -11.30 -13.38 -7.44
N SER A 274 -12.42 -13.77 -6.80
CA SER A 274 -12.95 -15.13 -6.89
C SER A 274 -13.45 -15.45 -8.31
N ALA A 275 -14.07 -14.50 -9.00
CA ALA A 275 -14.49 -14.64 -10.38
C ALA A 275 -13.30 -14.84 -11.33
N PHE A 276 -12.23 -14.07 -11.17
CA PHE A 276 -11.00 -14.27 -11.93
C PHE A 276 -10.36 -15.65 -11.64
N GLN A 277 -10.37 -16.12 -10.40
CA GLN A 277 -9.84 -17.43 -10.02
C GLN A 277 -10.62 -18.56 -10.71
N GLN A 278 -11.94 -18.44 -10.78
CA GLN A 278 -12.79 -19.42 -11.46
C GLN A 278 -12.46 -19.50 -12.95
N GLU A 279 -12.37 -18.35 -13.63
CA GLU A 279 -12.04 -18.31 -15.05
C GLU A 279 -10.61 -18.81 -15.34
N ALA A 280 -9.64 -18.46 -14.50
CA ALA A 280 -8.29 -19.00 -14.62
C ALA A 280 -8.27 -20.53 -14.47
N SER A 281 -9.08 -21.09 -13.56
CA SER A 281 -9.24 -22.54 -13.43
C SER A 281 -9.87 -23.17 -14.66
N ASN A 282 -10.88 -22.52 -15.25
CA ASN A 282 -11.51 -22.98 -16.49
C ASN A 282 -10.49 -23.02 -17.63
N VAL A 283 -9.63 -21.99 -17.77
CA VAL A 283 -8.56 -21.96 -18.76
C VAL A 283 -7.58 -23.12 -18.54
N VAL A 284 -7.12 -23.35 -17.31
CA VAL A 284 -6.20 -24.47 -16.99
C VAL A 284 -6.82 -25.82 -17.34
N ASN A 285 -8.09 -26.03 -17.03
CA ASN A 285 -8.78 -27.29 -17.29
C ASN A 285 -8.87 -27.61 -18.79
N LYS A 286 -8.96 -26.63 -19.70
CA LYS A 286 -8.91 -26.84 -21.14
C LYS A 286 -7.61 -27.53 -21.61
N TYR A 287 -6.51 -27.32 -20.89
CA TYR A 287 -5.20 -27.86 -21.25
C TYR A 287 -4.90 -29.18 -20.55
N ILE A 288 -5.49 -29.41 -19.37
CA ILE A 288 -5.22 -30.60 -18.57
C ILE A 288 -6.18 -31.75 -18.91
N LEU A 289 -7.39 -31.45 -19.36
CA LEU A 289 -8.44 -32.45 -19.68
C LEU A 289 -8.44 -32.90 -21.15
N LYS A 290 -7.46 -32.41 -21.96
CA LYS A 290 -7.18 -32.96 -23.29
C LYS A 290 -6.25 -34.14 -23.22
#